data_acfbec5e8994c599ead1953a672da4b2
#
_entry.id   acfbec5e8994c599ead1953a672da4b2
#
_cell.length_a   1.000
_cell.length_b   1.000
_cell.length_c   1.000
_cell.angle_alpha   90.00
_cell.angle_beta   90.00
_cell.angle_gamma   90.00
#
_symmetry.space_group_name_H-M   'P 1'
#
loop_
_entity.id
_entity.type
_entity.pdbx_description
1 polymer ?
#
loop_
_entity_poly.entity_id
_entity_poly.type
_entity_poly.pdbx_seq_one_letter_code
_entity_poly.pdbx_strand_id
1 'polypeptide(L)'
;IGKAYSGFQHVAKAPLVQLDSNHFLLELFHGPTLAFKDFAMQLIGQLFQLSLQRRGERVTIVGATSGDTGSAAIEAFRGLAGVDVFILYPHGRVSDVQRRQMSTPSEGNVHAIAVDGDFDDCQARVKDMFNDFEFRDSVRLAGVNSINWARVLAQAVYYFSSAVALGAPARQVSFTVPTGNFGDIFAGFIAKRMGLPIDKLIVATNQNDILHRCLTQGAYKTSGVLPSISPSMDIQVSSNFERLLFEAYGRDGAAVSGLMAALKAEGGFSLSQGVLEMLQRDFQSGRCS
;
A
#
# COMPACT_ATOMS: atom_id res chain seq x y z
N ILE A 1 9.18 18.24 3.33
CA ILE A 1 9.78 17.23 2.43
C ILE A 1 11.18 16.86 2.91
N GLY A 2 12.14 17.81 3.04
CA GLY A 2 13.51 17.51 3.47
C GLY A 2 13.58 16.68 4.74
N LYS A 3 12.81 17.05 5.78
CA LYS A 3 12.73 16.30 7.05
C LYS A 3 12.14 14.89 6.86
N ALA A 4 11.14 14.72 5.99
CA ALA A 4 10.53 13.41 5.74
C ALA A 4 11.53 12.40 5.16
N TYR A 5 12.45 12.85 4.31
CA TYR A 5 13.38 11.96 3.62
C TYR A 5 14.81 12.02 4.15
N SER A 6 15.05 12.68 5.29
CA SER A 6 16.40 12.80 5.89
C SER A 6 16.96 11.46 6.36
N GLY A 7 16.09 10.52 6.77
CA GLY A 7 16.48 9.17 7.22
C GLY A 7 16.76 8.17 6.09
N PHE A 8 16.57 8.56 4.82
CA PHE A 8 16.89 7.67 3.69
C PHE A 8 18.40 7.61 3.45
N GLN A 9 18.90 6.39 3.32
CA GLN A 9 20.34 6.12 3.28
C GLN A 9 21.01 6.50 1.93
N HIS A 10 20.25 6.50 0.82
CA HIS A 10 20.76 6.84 -0.50
C HIS A 10 20.44 8.29 -0.88
N VAL A 11 21.39 9.01 -1.49
CA VAL A 11 21.20 10.43 -1.88
C VAL A 11 20.02 10.61 -2.84
N ALA A 12 19.89 9.75 -3.84
CA ALA A 12 18.78 9.77 -4.80
C ALA A 12 17.44 9.28 -4.21
N LYS A 13 17.40 8.78 -2.97
CA LYS A 13 16.23 8.20 -2.28
C LYS A 13 15.63 6.97 -2.98
N ALA A 14 15.39 7.02 -4.27
CA ALA A 14 14.93 5.94 -5.15
C ALA A 14 15.87 5.86 -6.37
N PRO A 15 17.08 5.31 -6.24
CA PRO A 15 18.02 5.21 -7.35
C PRO A 15 17.52 4.19 -8.39
N LEU A 16 17.92 4.44 -9.65
CA LEU A 16 17.74 3.51 -10.75
C LEU A 16 19.07 2.77 -11.01
N VAL A 17 19.02 1.44 -10.94
CA VAL A 17 20.13 0.57 -11.32
C VAL A 17 19.85 -0.01 -12.69
N GLN A 18 20.73 0.24 -13.65
CA GLN A 18 20.62 -0.32 -14.99
C GLN A 18 21.05 -1.79 -14.98
N LEU A 19 20.18 -2.68 -15.42
CA LEU A 19 20.46 -4.12 -15.52
C LEU A 19 20.99 -4.48 -16.92
N ASP A 20 20.38 -3.88 -17.96
CA ASP A 20 20.81 -4.00 -19.35
C ASP A 20 20.38 -2.76 -20.16
N SER A 21 20.39 -2.86 -21.50
CA SER A 21 20.07 -1.72 -22.37
C SER A 21 18.68 -1.13 -22.17
N ASN A 22 17.70 -1.91 -21.69
CA ASN A 22 16.29 -1.54 -21.60
C ASN A 22 15.64 -1.83 -20.25
N HIS A 23 16.32 -2.55 -19.35
CA HIS A 23 15.80 -2.91 -18.04
C HIS A 23 16.53 -2.15 -16.94
N PHE A 24 15.73 -1.58 -16.05
CA PHE A 24 16.20 -0.82 -14.90
C PHE A 24 15.47 -1.30 -13.64
N LEU A 25 16.19 -1.37 -12.54
CA LEU A 25 15.64 -1.63 -11.22
C LEU A 25 15.50 -0.32 -10.47
N LEU A 26 14.26 0.05 -10.11
CA LEU A 26 13.99 1.16 -9.21
C LEU A 26 14.04 0.64 -7.76
N GLU A 27 15.09 1.02 -7.04
CA GLU A 27 15.30 0.57 -5.66
C GLU A 27 14.51 1.43 -4.68
N LEU A 28 13.50 0.86 -4.03
CA LEU A 28 12.61 1.55 -3.08
C LEU A 28 12.90 1.18 -1.62
N PHE A 29 14.00 0.49 -1.34
CA PHE A 29 14.35 -0.05 -0.03
C PHE A 29 15.41 0.77 0.73
N HIS A 30 15.66 2.02 0.36
CA HIS A 30 16.64 2.87 1.03
C HIS A 30 16.07 3.71 2.18
N GLY A 31 14.83 3.51 2.53
CA GLY A 31 14.20 4.13 3.70
C GLY A 31 14.55 3.42 5.01
N PRO A 32 14.14 4.00 6.15
CA PRO A 32 14.54 3.52 7.48
C PRO A 32 14.06 2.09 7.83
N THR A 33 12.94 1.62 7.24
CA THR A 33 12.47 0.25 7.46
C THR A 33 12.78 -0.71 6.32
N LEU A 34 13.51 -0.25 5.30
CA LEU A 34 13.89 -1.00 4.10
C LEU A 34 12.70 -1.45 3.26
N ALA A 35 11.56 -0.79 3.40
CA ALA A 35 10.34 -1.05 2.63
C ALA A 35 9.94 0.18 1.81
N PHE A 36 9.41 -0.04 0.60
CA PHE A 36 8.89 1.06 -0.24
C PHE A 36 7.83 1.93 0.47
N LYS A 37 7.19 1.37 1.49
CA LYS A 37 6.18 2.04 2.30
C LYS A 37 6.74 3.27 3.04
N ASP A 38 8.04 3.33 3.27
CA ASP A 38 8.70 4.47 3.89
C ASP A 38 8.50 5.76 3.10
N PHE A 39 8.46 5.70 1.76
CA PHE A 39 8.23 6.89 0.93
C PHE A 39 6.95 7.62 1.31
N ALA A 40 5.87 6.88 1.47
CA ALA A 40 4.59 7.46 1.84
C ALA A 40 4.50 7.78 3.33
N MET A 41 4.93 6.85 4.18
CA MET A 41 4.75 6.97 5.63
C MET A 41 5.57 8.09 6.25
N GLN A 42 6.83 8.27 5.84
CA GLN A 42 7.67 9.36 6.31
C GLN A 42 7.10 10.74 5.95
N LEU A 43 6.51 10.88 4.75
CA LEU A 43 5.83 12.10 4.36
C LEU A 43 4.55 12.33 5.16
N ILE A 44 3.74 11.29 5.32
CA ILE A 44 2.48 11.34 6.07
C ILE A 44 2.74 11.72 7.53
N GLY A 45 3.74 11.15 8.17
CA GLY A 45 4.13 11.50 9.53
C GLY A 45 4.39 13.01 9.69
N GLN A 46 5.14 13.61 8.76
CA GLN A 46 5.40 15.05 8.79
C GLN A 46 4.14 15.89 8.51
N LEU A 47 3.25 15.43 7.63
CA LEU A 47 1.99 16.12 7.35
C LEU A 47 1.05 16.06 8.56
N PHE A 48 0.95 14.92 9.24
CA PHE A 48 0.20 14.78 10.47
C PHE A 48 0.74 15.73 11.54
N GLN A 49 2.06 15.70 11.79
CA GLN A 49 2.68 16.58 12.78
C GLN A 49 2.36 18.05 12.51
N LEU A 50 2.51 18.50 11.26
CA LEU A 50 2.22 19.88 10.88
C LEU A 50 0.74 20.24 11.08
N SER A 51 -0.17 19.34 10.71
CA SER A 51 -1.62 19.54 10.87
C SER A 51 -2.02 19.62 12.35
N LEU A 52 -1.53 18.69 13.16
CA LEU A 52 -1.83 18.61 14.59
C LEU A 52 -1.28 19.81 15.36
N GLN A 53 -0.06 20.24 15.04
CA GLN A 53 0.54 21.44 15.63
C GLN A 53 -0.29 22.71 15.34
N ARG A 54 -0.77 22.84 14.08
CA ARG A 54 -1.60 24.01 13.69
C ARG A 54 -2.97 24.01 14.36
N ARG A 55 -3.52 22.84 14.68
CA ARG A 55 -4.84 22.69 15.30
C ARG A 55 -4.79 22.64 16.82
N GLY A 56 -3.62 22.42 17.40
CA GLY A 56 -3.48 22.14 18.84
C GLY A 56 -4.14 20.82 19.25
N GLU A 57 -4.12 19.82 18.36
CA GLU A 57 -4.84 18.56 18.54
C GLU A 57 -3.89 17.38 18.74
N ARG A 58 -4.45 16.27 19.24
CA ARG A 58 -3.79 14.96 19.32
C ARG A 58 -4.57 13.94 18.49
N VAL A 59 -3.92 12.86 18.11
CA VAL A 59 -4.52 11.75 17.37
C VAL A 59 -3.94 10.42 17.87
N THR A 60 -4.77 9.39 17.90
CA THR A 60 -4.35 8.02 18.16
C THR A 60 -4.38 7.26 16.84
N ILE A 61 -3.22 6.77 16.41
CA ILE A 61 -3.10 5.92 15.23
C ILE A 61 -3.19 4.47 15.65
N VAL A 62 -4.09 3.73 15.04
CA VAL A 62 -4.16 2.28 15.20
C VAL A 62 -4.05 1.59 13.86
N GLY A 63 -3.36 0.46 13.82
CA GLY A 63 -3.24 -0.35 12.63
C GLY A 63 -3.00 -1.82 12.93
N ALA A 64 -3.50 -2.69 12.06
CA ALA A 64 -3.11 -4.09 12.00
C ALA A 64 -2.07 -4.29 10.89
N THR A 65 -1.10 -5.16 11.12
CA THR A 65 -0.02 -5.39 10.17
C THR A 65 0.38 -6.86 10.09
N SER A 66 0.79 -7.27 8.88
CA SER A 66 1.54 -8.51 8.65
C SER A 66 3.07 -8.27 8.67
N GLY A 67 3.51 -7.03 8.99
CA GLY A 67 4.93 -6.67 9.12
C GLY A 67 5.27 -5.26 8.60
N ASP A 68 5.48 -5.09 7.30
CA ASP A 68 6.03 -3.87 6.69
C ASP A 68 5.26 -2.58 7.00
N THR A 69 3.92 -2.63 6.94
CA THR A 69 3.11 -1.41 7.17
C THR A 69 3.24 -0.95 8.61
N GLY A 70 3.26 -1.88 9.56
CA GLY A 70 3.42 -1.56 10.97
C GLY A 70 4.80 -0.97 11.28
N SER A 71 5.87 -1.60 10.75
CA SER A 71 7.24 -1.09 10.89
C SER A 71 7.37 0.32 10.34
N ALA A 72 6.88 0.55 9.11
CA ALA A 72 6.91 1.87 8.47
C ALA A 72 6.05 2.92 9.21
N ALA A 73 4.90 2.52 9.77
CA ALA A 73 4.06 3.42 10.57
C ALA A 73 4.76 3.82 11.86
N ILE A 74 5.26 2.86 12.62
CA ILE A 74 6.00 3.14 13.86
C ILE A 74 7.16 4.08 13.57
N GLU A 75 7.98 3.78 12.58
CA GLU A 75 9.14 4.61 12.23
C GLU A 75 8.74 6.04 11.81
N ALA A 76 7.61 6.21 11.14
CA ALA A 76 7.14 7.51 10.70
C ALA A 76 6.55 8.38 11.82
N PHE A 77 6.00 7.77 12.86
CA PHE A 77 5.26 8.49 13.90
C PHE A 77 5.94 8.47 15.27
N ARG A 78 6.99 7.64 15.49
CA ARG A 78 7.71 7.60 16.76
C ARG A 78 8.28 8.97 17.11
N GLY A 79 8.15 9.36 18.36
CA GLY A 79 8.63 10.65 18.88
C GLY A 79 7.89 11.88 18.37
N LEU A 80 6.82 11.74 17.56
CA LEU A 80 6.03 12.87 17.11
C LEU A 80 5.11 13.36 18.23
N ALA A 81 5.17 14.64 18.56
CA ALA A 81 4.30 15.24 19.55
C ALA A 81 2.84 15.20 19.08
N GLY A 82 1.93 14.82 19.98
CA GLY A 82 0.49 14.78 19.70
C GLY A 82 0.02 13.54 18.93
N VAL A 83 0.88 12.55 18.75
CA VAL A 83 0.54 11.26 18.10
C VAL A 83 0.86 10.12 19.05
N ASP A 84 -0.09 9.22 19.25
CA ASP A 84 0.13 7.92 19.88
C ASP A 84 -0.11 6.84 18.83
N VAL A 85 0.76 5.80 18.76
CA VAL A 85 0.73 4.77 17.71
C VAL A 85 0.59 3.39 18.33
N PHE A 86 -0.47 2.69 17.97
CA PHE A 86 -0.75 1.32 18.39
C PHE A 86 -0.77 0.40 17.16
N ILE A 87 0.16 -0.53 17.10
CA ILE A 87 0.25 -1.49 15.99
C ILE A 87 0.01 -2.90 16.53
N LEU A 88 -1.06 -3.52 16.04
CA LEU A 88 -1.42 -4.90 16.32
C LEU A 88 -0.79 -5.80 15.26
N TYR A 89 -0.09 -6.85 15.71
CA TYR A 89 0.49 -7.85 14.80
C TYR A 89 0.30 -9.26 15.36
N PRO A 90 0.16 -10.29 14.49
CA PRO A 90 -0.04 -11.66 14.92
C PRO A 90 1.24 -12.22 15.56
N HIS A 91 1.12 -12.74 16.79
CA HIS A 91 2.22 -13.31 17.54
C HIS A 91 2.87 -14.47 16.78
N GLY A 92 4.19 -14.43 16.63
CA GLY A 92 4.95 -15.47 15.93
C GLY A 92 4.73 -15.59 14.42
N ARG A 93 3.96 -14.68 13.79
CA ARG A 93 3.60 -14.74 12.36
C ARG A 93 4.09 -13.54 11.54
N VAL A 94 5.01 -12.77 12.08
CA VAL A 94 5.78 -11.73 11.38
C VAL A 94 7.25 -12.12 11.37
N SER A 95 8.03 -11.64 10.40
CA SER A 95 9.48 -11.94 10.38
C SER A 95 10.18 -11.34 11.58
N ASP A 96 11.30 -11.96 12.02
CA ASP A 96 12.08 -11.46 13.15
C ASP A 96 12.58 -10.03 12.95
N VAL A 97 12.92 -9.66 11.71
CA VAL A 97 13.35 -8.30 11.37
C VAL A 97 12.21 -7.32 11.60
N GLN A 98 11.03 -7.60 11.04
CA GLN A 98 9.86 -6.73 11.18
C GLN A 98 9.39 -6.63 12.64
N ARG A 99 9.40 -7.77 13.37
CA ARG A 99 9.09 -7.78 14.80
C ARG A 99 10.03 -6.86 15.58
N ARG A 100 11.33 -6.93 15.32
CA ARG A 100 12.32 -6.06 15.96
C ARG A 100 12.12 -4.59 15.58
N GLN A 101 11.89 -4.30 14.32
CA GLN A 101 11.59 -2.94 13.87
C GLN A 101 10.38 -2.32 14.61
N MET A 102 9.37 -3.13 14.96
CA MET A 102 8.18 -2.66 15.67
C MET A 102 8.39 -2.60 17.19
N SER A 103 9.14 -3.54 17.78
CA SER A 103 9.19 -3.73 19.24
C SER A 103 10.42 -3.12 19.91
N THR A 104 11.41 -2.63 19.17
CA THR A 104 12.62 -2.00 19.74
C THR A 104 12.57 -0.48 19.88
N PRO A 105 11.69 0.28 19.18
CA PRO A 105 11.53 1.71 19.46
C PRO A 105 11.17 1.93 20.94
N SER A 106 11.87 2.86 21.59
CA SER A 106 11.71 3.16 23.01
C SER A 106 10.93 4.44 23.30
N GLU A 107 10.44 5.09 22.24
CA GLU A 107 9.66 6.31 22.34
C GLU A 107 8.31 6.03 23.02
N GLY A 108 7.97 6.84 24.02
CA GLY A 108 6.80 6.60 24.88
C GLY A 108 5.44 6.69 24.18
N ASN A 109 5.40 7.12 22.92
CA ASN A 109 4.20 7.20 22.10
C ASN A 109 4.01 5.98 21.16
N VAL A 110 4.85 4.93 21.26
CA VAL A 110 4.81 3.75 20.40
C VAL A 110 4.42 2.52 21.19
N HIS A 111 3.41 1.79 20.69
CA HIS A 111 2.88 0.59 21.33
C HIS A 111 2.71 -0.51 20.27
N ALA A 112 3.62 -1.50 20.29
CA ALA A 112 3.54 -2.69 19.46
C ALA A 112 2.89 -3.83 20.25
N ILE A 113 1.72 -4.31 19.80
CA ILE A 113 0.89 -5.27 20.52
C ILE A 113 0.85 -6.59 19.75
N ALA A 114 1.44 -7.63 20.33
CA ALA A 114 1.32 -8.99 19.80
C ALA A 114 -0.05 -9.58 20.19
N VAL A 115 -0.79 -10.07 19.21
CA VAL A 115 -2.12 -10.68 19.37
C VAL A 115 -2.00 -12.17 19.12
N ASP A 116 -2.53 -12.97 20.03
CA ASP A 116 -2.67 -14.41 19.81
C ASP A 116 -3.77 -14.67 18.79
N GLY A 117 -3.38 -14.95 17.56
CA GLY A 117 -4.26 -15.10 16.42
C GLY A 117 -3.52 -14.91 15.09
N ASP A 118 -4.25 -14.58 14.06
CA ASP A 118 -3.71 -14.25 12.75
C ASP A 118 -3.88 -12.77 12.38
N PHE A 119 -3.52 -12.43 11.14
CA PHE A 119 -3.65 -11.05 10.66
C PHE A 119 -5.11 -10.59 10.59
N ASP A 120 -6.03 -11.49 10.26
CA ASP A 120 -7.46 -11.18 10.16
C ASP A 120 -8.06 -10.89 11.55
N ASP A 121 -7.59 -11.59 12.59
CA ASP A 121 -7.94 -11.29 13.98
C ASP A 121 -7.49 -9.88 14.39
N CYS A 122 -6.25 -9.50 14.04
CA CYS A 122 -5.76 -8.14 14.27
C CYS A 122 -6.61 -7.10 13.53
N GLN A 123 -6.95 -7.37 12.26
CA GLN A 123 -7.80 -6.46 11.47
C GLN A 123 -9.22 -6.35 12.02
N ALA A 124 -9.80 -7.46 12.49
CA ALA A 124 -11.13 -7.45 13.10
C ALA A 124 -11.16 -6.53 14.31
N ARG A 125 -10.17 -6.62 15.21
CA ARG A 125 -10.06 -5.74 16.38
C ARG A 125 -9.94 -4.26 16.00
N VAL A 126 -9.13 -3.96 14.97
CA VAL A 126 -9.02 -2.58 14.48
C VAL A 126 -10.36 -2.08 13.91
N LYS A 127 -11.09 -2.92 13.15
CA LYS A 127 -12.42 -2.58 12.64
C LYS A 127 -13.43 -2.35 13.75
N ASP A 128 -13.41 -3.18 14.80
CA ASP A 128 -14.28 -3.03 15.96
C ASP A 128 -14.06 -1.66 16.63
N MET A 129 -12.79 -1.27 16.83
CA MET A 129 -12.45 0.06 17.39
C MET A 129 -12.94 1.22 16.51
N PHE A 130 -12.88 1.08 15.16
CA PHE A 130 -13.40 2.11 14.26
C PHE A 130 -14.92 2.17 14.21
N ASN A 131 -15.62 1.05 14.46
CA ASN A 131 -17.07 0.95 14.49
C ASN A 131 -17.67 1.39 15.83
N ASP A 132 -16.89 1.41 16.89
CA ASP A 132 -17.26 2.03 18.16
C ASP A 132 -17.03 3.54 18.05
N PHE A 133 -18.07 4.26 17.68
CA PHE A 133 -17.99 5.69 17.40
C PHE A 133 -17.66 6.51 18.63
N GLU A 134 -18.13 6.13 19.81
CA GLU A 134 -17.84 6.81 21.06
C GLU A 134 -16.36 6.69 21.41
N PHE A 135 -15.83 5.47 21.38
CA PHE A 135 -14.40 5.22 21.57
C PHE A 135 -13.56 5.94 20.52
N ARG A 136 -13.88 5.73 19.23
CA ARG A 136 -13.17 6.33 18.09
C ARG A 136 -13.00 7.84 18.23
N ASP A 137 -14.10 8.52 18.55
CA ASP A 137 -14.14 9.98 18.62
C ASP A 137 -13.48 10.50 19.90
N SER A 138 -13.57 9.77 21.03
CA SER A 138 -12.92 10.12 22.31
C SER A 138 -11.40 10.16 22.21
N VAL A 139 -10.80 9.20 21.47
CA VAL A 139 -9.34 9.11 21.28
C VAL A 139 -8.88 9.71 19.93
N ARG A 140 -9.81 10.23 19.12
CA ARG A 140 -9.54 10.73 17.76
C ARG A 140 -8.79 9.72 16.93
N LEU A 141 -9.39 8.53 16.82
CA LEU A 141 -8.78 7.38 16.16
C LEU A 141 -8.55 7.63 14.68
N ALA A 142 -7.35 7.34 14.20
CA ALA A 142 -6.98 7.43 12.79
C ALA A 142 -6.25 6.16 12.31
N GLY A 143 -6.42 5.82 11.04
CA GLY A 143 -5.77 4.68 10.43
C GLY A 143 -4.73 5.10 9.38
N VAL A 144 -3.70 4.29 9.25
CA VAL A 144 -2.62 4.49 8.25
C VAL A 144 -2.49 3.30 7.28
N ASN A 145 -3.59 2.62 7.02
CA ASN A 145 -3.65 1.45 6.16
C ASN A 145 -3.37 1.77 4.66
N SER A 146 -3.30 0.73 3.83
CA SER A 146 -2.96 0.86 2.40
C SER A 146 -3.96 1.67 1.57
N ILE A 147 -5.20 1.82 2.05
CA ILE A 147 -6.25 2.60 1.37
C ILE A 147 -6.16 4.11 1.62
N ASN A 148 -5.25 4.58 2.48
CA ASN A 148 -5.07 6.01 2.70
C ASN A 148 -4.60 6.68 1.40
N TRP A 149 -5.38 7.67 0.92
CA TRP A 149 -5.10 8.35 -0.34
C TRP A 149 -3.74 9.07 -0.36
N ALA A 150 -3.31 9.64 0.77
CA ALA A 150 -2.01 10.28 0.86
C ALA A 150 -0.86 9.28 0.63
N ARG A 151 -1.05 7.99 0.95
CA ARG A 151 -0.08 6.95 0.63
C ARG A 151 0.04 6.76 -0.88
N VAL A 152 -1.09 6.65 -1.59
CA VAL A 152 -1.11 6.52 -3.05
C VAL A 152 -0.45 7.73 -3.71
N LEU A 153 -0.85 8.95 -3.28
CA LEU A 153 -0.32 10.19 -3.85
C LEU A 153 1.19 10.33 -3.68
N ALA A 154 1.71 10.00 -2.49
CA ALA A 154 3.15 10.06 -2.23
C ALA A 154 3.95 9.06 -3.07
N GLN A 155 3.36 7.93 -3.39
CA GLN A 155 3.97 6.91 -4.25
C GLN A 155 4.04 7.32 -5.72
N ALA A 156 3.14 8.17 -6.21
CA ALA A 156 3.21 8.67 -7.58
C ALA A 156 4.55 9.39 -7.89
N VAL A 157 5.18 9.96 -6.86
CA VAL A 157 6.42 10.74 -7.02
C VAL A 157 7.56 9.94 -7.63
N TYR A 158 7.79 8.71 -7.19
CA TYR A 158 8.89 7.91 -7.72
C TYR A 158 8.63 7.37 -9.14
N TYR A 159 7.37 7.26 -9.58
CA TYR A 159 7.05 7.01 -10.98
C TYR A 159 7.48 8.19 -11.86
N PHE A 160 7.17 9.43 -11.44
CA PHE A 160 7.62 10.62 -12.15
C PHE A 160 9.14 10.74 -12.17
N SER A 161 9.79 10.64 -11.02
CA SER A 161 11.24 10.82 -10.94
C SER A 161 12.01 9.79 -11.76
N SER A 162 11.59 8.52 -11.73
CA SER A 162 12.23 7.46 -12.50
C SER A 162 11.97 7.59 -14.00
N ALA A 163 10.74 7.89 -14.42
CA ALA A 163 10.43 8.09 -15.83
C ALA A 163 11.19 9.30 -16.43
N VAL A 164 11.26 10.41 -15.69
CA VAL A 164 12.03 11.59 -16.12
C VAL A 164 13.52 11.26 -16.23
N ALA A 165 14.10 10.53 -15.29
CA ALA A 165 15.48 10.08 -15.36
C ALA A 165 15.76 9.18 -16.58
N LEU A 166 14.74 8.46 -17.07
CA LEU A 166 14.80 7.61 -18.27
C LEU A 166 14.46 8.35 -19.57
N GLY A 167 14.18 9.67 -19.52
CA GLY A 167 13.97 10.50 -20.70
C GLY A 167 12.51 10.87 -21.00
N ALA A 168 11.57 10.66 -20.09
CA ALA A 168 10.23 11.19 -20.24
C ALA A 168 10.25 12.75 -20.33
N PRO A 169 9.38 13.39 -21.11
CA PRO A 169 8.25 12.81 -21.86
C PRO A 169 8.60 12.27 -23.25
N ALA A 170 9.83 12.44 -23.73
CA ALA A 170 10.24 12.00 -25.08
C ALA A 170 10.33 10.46 -25.21
N ARG A 171 10.40 9.74 -24.09
CA ARG A 171 10.47 8.28 -24.03
C ARG A 171 9.33 7.73 -23.21
N GLN A 172 8.64 6.69 -23.72
CA GLN A 172 7.69 5.89 -22.97
C GLN A 172 8.41 4.88 -22.08
N VAL A 173 7.84 4.59 -20.92
CA VAL A 173 8.34 3.59 -19.97
C VAL A 173 7.22 2.65 -19.53
N SER A 174 7.55 1.41 -19.22
CA SER A 174 6.65 0.47 -18.56
C SER A 174 7.17 0.15 -17.18
N PHE A 175 6.26 -0.12 -16.24
CA PHE A 175 6.63 -0.47 -14.87
C PHE A 175 6.12 -1.84 -14.50
N THR A 176 7.00 -2.74 -14.09
CA THR A 176 6.64 -4.02 -13.46
C THR A 176 6.66 -3.83 -11.95
N VAL A 177 5.51 -4.05 -11.31
CA VAL A 177 5.31 -3.74 -9.90
C VAL A 177 4.88 -4.99 -9.15
N PRO A 178 5.67 -5.48 -8.16
CA PRO A 178 5.23 -6.50 -7.23
C PRO A 178 3.96 -6.03 -6.51
N THR A 179 2.85 -6.75 -6.68
CA THR A 179 1.54 -6.21 -6.35
C THR A 179 0.73 -7.15 -5.45
N GLY A 180 0.45 -6.69 -4.23
CA GLY A 180 -0.57 -7.26 -3.34
C GLY A 180 -1.80 -6.34 -3.27
N ASN A 181 -1.79 -5.36 -2.36
CA ASN A 181 -2.90 -4.43 -2.10
C ASN A 181 -3.16 -3.37 -3.18
N PHE A 182 -2.51 -3.45 -4.31
CA PHE A 182 -2.69 -2.58 -5.50
C PHE A 182 -2.36 -1.08 -5.27
N GLY A 183 -1.87 -0.69 -4.11
CA GLY A 183 -1.63 0.73 -3.78
C GLY A 183 -0.53 1.35 -4.62
N ASP A 184 0.59 0.67 -4.75
CA ASP A 184 1.76 1.11 -5.49
C ASP A 184 1.45 1.24 -7.00
N ILE A 185 1.00 0.16 -7.63
CA ILE A 185 0.70 0.20 -9.07
C ILE A 185 -0.46 1.15 -9.40
N PHE A 186 -1.41 1.36 -8.47
CA PHE A 186 -2.45 2.37 -8.62
C PHE A 186 -1.86 3.79 -8.59
N ALA A 187 -0.79 4.04 -7.83
CA ALA A 187 -0.06 5.30 -7.90
C ALA A 187 0.58 5.50 -9.29
N GLY A 188 1.09 4.44 -9.91
CA GLY A 188 1.53 4.43 -11.31
C GLY A 188 0.39 4.76 -12.28
N PHE A 189 -0.79 4.20 -12.07
CA PHE A 189 -1.98 4.53 -12.87
C PHE A 189 -2.37 6.00 -12.72
N ILE A 190 -2.33 6.54 -11.51
CA ILE A 190 -2.57 7.97 -11.28
C ILE A 190 -1.50 8.83 -11.98
N ALA A 191 -0.22 8.45 -11.91
CA ALA A 191 0.85 9.15 -12.64
C ALA A 191 0.60 9.16 -14.16
N LYS A 192 0.17 8.02 -14.73
CA LYS A 192 -0.26 7.94 -16.14
C LYS A 192 -1.42 8.90 -16.45
N ARG A 193 -2.45 8.92 -15.59
CA ARG A 193 -3.60 9.84 -15.73
C ARG A 193 -3.21 11.31 -15.57
N MET A 194 -2.12 11.62 -14.87
CA MET A 194 -1.54 12.97 -14.78
C MET A 194 -0.71 13.36 -16.00
N GLY A 195 -0.53 12.44 -16.97
CA GLY A 195 0.17 12.71 -18.22
C GLY A 195 1.58 12.11 -18.31
N LEU A 196 2.01 11.31 -17.33
CA LEU A 196 3.29 10.59 -17.45
C LEU A 196 3.19 9.56 -18.58
N PRO A 197 4.13 9.50 -19.55
CA PRO A 197 4.04 8.60 -20.71
C PRO A 197 4.38 7.16 -20.33
N ILE A 198 3.52 6.55 -19.53
CA ILE A 198 3.59 5.14 -19.17
C ILE A 198 2.92 4.33 -20.28
N ASP A 199 3.63 3.39 -20.88
CA ASP A 199 3.04 2.44 -21.84
C ASP A 199 2.21 1.41 -21.08
N LYS A 200 2.86 0.55 -20.29
CA LYS A 200 2.20 -0.50 -19.51
C LYS A 200 2.56 -0.46 -18.03
N LEU A 201 1.56 -0.79 -17.23
CA LEU A 201 1.69 -1.14 -15.82
C LEU A 201 1.53 -2.65 -15.69
N ILE A 202 2.57 -3.32 -15.26
CA ILE A 202 2.63 -4.79 -15.23
C ILE A 202 2.51 -5.25 -13.78
N VAL A 203 1.37 -5.86 -13.47
CA VAL A 203 1.09 -6.46 -12.15
C VAL A 203 1.89 -7.74 -12.04
N ALA A 204 2.87 -7.80 -11.15
CA ALA A 204 3.58 -9.02 -10.80
C ALA A 204 3.03 -9.59 -9.49
N THR A 205 2.48 -10.81 -9.53
CA THR A 205 1.98 -11.52 -8.35
C THR A 205 2.87 -12.70 -7.99
N ASN A 206 2.81 -13.14 -6.74
CA ASN A 206 3.28 -14.46 -6.36
C ASN A 206 2.17 -15.52 -6.62
N GLN A 207 2.25 -16.67 -5.97
CA GLN A 207 1.24 -17.73 -6.08
C GLN A 207 -0.18 -17.31 -5.64
N ASN A 208 -0.31 -16.21 -4.88
CA ASN A 208 -1.59 -15.59 -4.54
C ASN A 208 -2.02 -14.65 -5.69
N ASP A 209 -2.52 -15.22 -6.77
CA ASP A 209 -2.59 -14.65 -8.10
C ASP A 209 -3.96 -14.04 -8.48
N ILE A 210 -4.78 -13.68 -7.52
CA ILE A 210 -6.15 -13.17 -7.76
C ILE A 210 -6.18 -12.01 -8.78
N LEU A 211 -5.21 -11.08 -8.69
CA LEU A 211 -5.11 -9.95 -9.63
C LEU A 211 -4.72 -10.41 -11.03
N HIS A 212 -3.81 -11.38 -11.15
CA HIS A 212 -3.41 -11.94 -12.44
C HIS A 212 -4.60 -12.64 -13.11
N ARG A 213 -5.35 -13.48 -12.39
CA ARG A 213 -6.56 -14.12 -12.92
C ARG A 213 -7.63 -13.10 -13.32
N CYS A 214 -7.80 -12.05 -12.53
CA CYS A 214 -8.75 -11.00 -12.87
C CYS A 214 -8.35 -10.24 -14.14
N LEU A 215 -7.10 -9.85 -14.29
CA LEU A 215 -6.63 -9.08 -15.45
C LEU A 215 -6.50 -9.92 -16.73
N THR A 216 -6.38 -11.24 -16.60
CA THR A 216 -6.30 -12.15 -17.78
C THR A 216 -7.64 -12.74 -18.18
N GLN A 217 -8.47 -13.11 -17.21
CA GLN A 217 -9.70 -13.89 -17.43
C GLN A 217 -10.98 -13.15 -17.00
N GLY A 218 -10.85 -11.97 -16.38
CA GLY A 218 -11.98 -11.24 -15.82
C GLY A 218 -12.50 -11.81 -14.49
N ALA A 219 -11.94 -12.90 -13.99
CA ALA A 219 -12.41 -13.59 -12.80
C ALA A 219 -11.69 -13.14 -11.53
N TYR A 220 -12.36 -12.38 -10.68
CA TYR A 220 -11.87 -12.03 -9.35
C TYR A 220 -12.53 -12.94 -8.31
N LYS A 221 -11.90 -14.07 -8.03
CA LYS A 221 -12.42 -15.09 -7.11
C LYS A 221 -11.37 -15.45 -6.07
N THR A 222 -11.75 -15.33 -4.79
CA THR A 222 -10.87 -15.68 -3.67
C THR A 222 -10.60 -17.19 -3.62
N SER A 223 -9.42 -17.55 -3.18
CA SER A 223 -8.98 -18.90 -2.84
C SER A 223 -8.27 -18.85 -1.48
N GLY A 224 -7.82 -19.94 -0.94
CA GLY A 224 -6.99 -19.91 0.27
C GLY A 224 -5.70 -19.10 0.06
N VAL A 225 -5.24 -18.40 1.09
CA VAL A 225 -3.92 -17.73 1.07
C VAL A 225 -2.83 -18.77 1.20
N LEU A 226 -1.85 -18.70 0.32
CA LEU A 226 -0.66 -19.56 0.34
C LEU A 226 0.54 -18.76 0.87
N PRO A 227 1.16 -19.15 1.99
CA PRO A 227 2.34 -18.46 2.52
C PRO A 227 3.51 -18.49 1.53
N SER A 228 4.20 -17.36 1.38
CA SER A 228 5.38 -17.23 0.51
C SER A 228 6.50 -16.46 1.19
N ILE A 229 7.64 -16.32 0.49
CA ILE A 229 8.77 -15.49 0.94
C ILE A 229 8.47 -13.98 0.84
N SER A 230 7.32 -13.60 0.28
CA SER A 230 6.85 -12.22 0.15
C SER A 230 5.50 -12.00 0.86
N PRO A 231 5.44 -12.11 2.20
CA PRO A 231 4.19 -12.13 2.96
C PRO A 231 3.32 -10.89 2.77
N SER A 232 3.90 -9.75 2.42
CA SER A 232 3.14 -8.53 2.09
C SER A 232 2.25 -8.66 0.85
N MET A 233 2.51 -9.68 0.01
CA MET A 233 1.77 -10.00 -1.20
C MET A 233 0.84 -11.21 -1.03
N ASP A 234 0.88 -11.89 0.12
CA ASP A 234 0.05 -13.05 0.43
C ASP A 234 -1.36 -12.60 0.82
N ILE A 235 -2.11 -12.17 -0.18
CA ILE A 235 -3.47 -11.62 -0.02
C ILE A 235 -4.43 -12.23 -1.05
N GLN A 236 -5.70 -12.27 -0.71
CA GLN A 236 -6.79 -12.67 -1.61
C GLN A 236 -7.80 -11.55 -1.87
N VAL A 237 -7.74 -10.45 -1.08
CA VAL A 237 -8.55 -9.26 -1.34
C VAL A 237 -7.62 -8.05 -1.44
N SER A 238 -7.51 -7.51 -2.64
CA SER A 238 -6.63 -6.38 -2.95
C SER A 238 -7.35 -5.06 -2.73
N SER A 239 -7.04 -4.39 -1.62
CA SER A 239 -7.83 -3.29 -1.06
C SER A 239 -7.94 -2.04 -1.96
N ASN A 240 -6.93 -1.74 -2.81
CA ASN A 240 -7.00 -0.59 -3.71
C ASN A 240 -7.46 -0.96 -5.14
N PHE A 241 -7.69 -2.24 -5.43
CA PHE A 241 -8.21 -2.66 -6.71
C PHE A 241 -9.63 -2.11 -6.97
N GLU A 242 -10.42 -1.96 -5.92
CA GLU A 242 -11.71 -1.29 -5.94
C GLU A 242 -11.65 0.12 -6.55
N ARG A 243 -10.55 0.86 -6.32
CA ARG A 243 -10.33 2.19 -6.91
C ARG A 243 -10.15 2.13 -8.42
N LEU A 244 -9.44 1.10 -8.91
CA LEU A 244 -9.30 0.89 -10.34
C LEU A 244 -10.64 0.48 -10.96
N LEU A 245 -11.41 -0.38 -10.30
CA LEU A 245 -12.75 -0.73 -10.74
C LEU A 245 -13.66 0.48 -10.81
N PHE A 246 -13.58 1.39 -9.84
CA PHE A 246 -14.37 2.64 -9.86
C PHE A 246 -14.07 3.47 -11.10
N GLU A 247 -12.80 3.65 -11.47
CA GLU A 247 -12.44 4.34 -12.73
C GLU A 247 -12.90 3.55 -13.95
N ALA A 248 -12.76 2.22 -13.95
CA ALA A 248 -13.10 1.33 -15.05
C ALA A 248 -14.61 1.26 -15.33
N TYR A 249 -15.43 1.40 -14.29
CA TYR A 249 -16.88 1.50 -14.40
C TYR A 249 -17.40 2.94 -14.57
N GLY A 250 -16.55 3.86 -15.04
CA GLY A 250 -16.94 5.25 -15.29
C GLY A 250 -17.33 6.02 -14.04
N ARG A 251 -16.78 5.63 -12.88
CA ARG A 251 -17.07 6.18 -11.55
C ARG A 251 -18.49 5.89 -11.04
N ASP A 252 -19.08 4.82 -11.54
CA ASP A 252 -20.36 4.32 -11.02
C ASP A 252 -20.16 3.60 -9.69
N GLY A 253 -20.46 4.29 -8.59
CA GLY A 253 -20.33 3.74 -7.23
C GLY A 253 -21.32 2.61 -6.97
N ALA A 254 -22.49 2.60 -7.59
CA ALA A 254 -23.49 1.54 -7.42
C ALA A 254 -23.00 0.23 -8.05
N ALA A 255 -22.44 0.29 -9.27
CA ALA A 255 -21.84 -0.86 -9.93
C ALA A 255 -20.69 -1.47 -9.08
N VAL A 256 -19.78 -0.64 -8.58
CA VAL A 256 -18.66 -1.11 -7.75
C VAL A 256 -19.15 -1.69 -6.44
N SER A 257 -20.12 -1.05 -5.78
CA SER A 257 -20.75 -1.58 -4.56
C SER A 257 -21.38 -2.95 -4.76
N GLY A 258 -22.00 -3.17 -5.93
CA GLY A 258 -22.52 -4.48 -6.32
C GLY A 258 -21.44 -5.55 -6.42
N LEU A 259 -20.29 -5.22 -7.04
CA LEU A 259 -19.14 -6.14 -7.12
C LEU A 259 -18.57 -6.48 -5.73
N MET A 260 -18.47 -5.49 -4.85
CA MET A 260 -17.98 -5.70 -3.48
C MET A 260 -18.97 -6.51 -2.65
N ALA A 261 -20.27 -6.34 -2.86
CA ALA A 261 -21.31 -7.16 -2.23
C ALA A 261 -21.21 -8.63 -2.70
N ALA A 262 -21.05 -8.87 -4.00
CA ALA A 262 -20.84 -10.21 -4.55
C ALA A 262 -19.55 -10.85 -4.00
N LEU A 263 -18.45 -10.10 -3.94
CA LEU A 263 -17.20 -10.57 -3.33
C LEU A 263 -17.43 -11.05 -1.89
N LYS A 264 -18.19 -10.30 -1.11
CA LYS A 264 -18.49 -10.65 0.30
C LYS A 264 -19.43 -11.85 0.43
N ALA A 265 -20.44 -11.95 -0.43
CA ALA A 265 -21.47 -12.98 -0.34
C ALA A 265 -21.04 -14.30 -1.02
N GLU A 266 -20.35 -14.23 -2.14
CA GLU A 266 -20.07 -15.35 -3.03
C GLU A 266 -18.57 -15.67 -3.13
N GLY A 267 -17.71 -14.87 -2.50
CA GLY A 267 -16.25 -15.01 -2.57
C GLY A 267 -15.64 -14.53 -3.89
N GLY A 268 -16.38 -13.83 -4.74
CA GLY A 268 -15.85 -13.35 -6.00
C GLY A 268 -16.87 -12.65 -6.88
N PHE A 269 -16.36 -12.12 -8.02
CA PHE A 269 -17.14 -11.53 -9.09
C PHE A 269 -16.43 -11.72 -10.44
N SER A 270 -17.14 -11.43 -11.53
CA SER A 270 -16.55 -11.40 -12.87
C SER A 270 -16.72 -10.02 -13.49
N LEU A 271 -15.68 -9.57 -14.20
CA LEU A 271 -15.72 -8.34 -14.98
C LEU A 271 -16.47 -8.59 -16.30
N SER A 272 -17.18 -7.58 -16.80
CA SER A 272 -17.68 -7.62 -18.17
C SER A 272 -16.52 -7.57 -19.17
N GLN A 273 -16.71 -8.16 -20.35
CA GLN A 273 -15.68 -8.19 -21.38
C GLN A 273 -15.16 -6.79 -21.74
N GLY A 274 -16.05 -5.79 -21.86
CA GLY A 274 -15.66 -4.43 -22.18
C GLY A 274 -14.80 -3.76 -21.10
N VAL A 275 -15.07 -4.04 -19.82
CA VAL A 275 -14.24 -3.56 -18.71
C VAL A 275 -12.89 -4.24 -18.71
N LEU A 276 -12.85 -5.55 -18.94
CA LEU A 276 -11.59 -6.30 -19.01
C LEU A 276 -10.69 -5.76 -20.14
N GLU A 277 -11.23 -5.58 -21.33
CA GLU A 277 -10.50 -5.01 -22.47
C GLU A 277 -9.99 -3.59 -22.19
N MET A 278 -10.78 -2.78 -21.51
CA MET A 278 -10.34 -1.43 -21.09
C MET A 278 -9.16 -1.50 -20.12
N LEU A 279 -9.21 -2.37 -19.12
CA LEU A 279 -8.09 -2.55 -18.18
C LEU A 279 -6.83 -3.06 -18.89
N GLN A 280 -6.95 -3.99 -19.83
CA GLN A 280 -5.83 -4.56 -20.59
C GLN A 280 -5.13 -3.56 -21.53
N ARG A 281 -5.73 -2.41 -21.82
CA ARG A 281 -5.05 -1.31 -22.52
C ARG A 281 -3.90 -0.74 -21.73
N ASP A 282 -4.09 -0.60 -20.43
CA ASP A 282 -3.11 0.01 -19.52
C ASP A 282 -2.33 -1.02 -18.70
N PHE A 283 -2.93 -2.17 -18.40
CA PHE A 283 -2.39 -3.18 -17.52
C PHE A 283 -2.04 -4.49 -18.25
N GLN A 284 -0.95 -5.07 -17.82
CA GLN A 284 -0.58 -6.47 -18.05
C GLN A 284 -0.35 -7.14 -16.71
N SER A 285 -0.22 -8.46 -16.69
CA SER A 285 0.09 -9.16 -15.45
C SER A 285 0.88 -10.44 -15.68
N GLY A 286 1.70 -10.78 -14.69
CA GLY A 286 2.45 -12.03 -14.62
C GLY A 286 2.42 -12.60 -13.21
N ARG A 287 2.66 -13.92 -13.11
CA ARG A 287 2.77 -14.64 -11.86
C ARG A 287 4.15 -15.29 -11.75
N CYS A 288 4.79 -15.13 -10.58
CA CYS A 288 5.97 -15.90 -10.20
C CYS A 288 5.55 -17.09 -9.31
N SER A 289 6.17 -18.23 -9.50
CA SER A 289 5.99 -19.43 -8.67
C SER A 289 6.95 -19.43 -7.51
#